data_16747b52505d0d704797185c44c7614f
#
_entry.id   16747b52505d0d704797185c44c7614f
#
_cell.length_a   1.000
_cell.length_b   1.000
_cell.length_c   1.000
_cell.angle_alpha   90.00
_cell.angle_beta   90.00
_cell.angle_gamma   90.00
#
_symmetry.space_group_name_H-M   'P 1'
#
loop_
_entity.id
_entity.type
_entity.pdbx_description
1 polymer ?
#
loop_
_entity_poly.entity_id
_entity_poly.type
_entity_poly.pdbx_seq_one_letter_code
_entity_poly.pdbx_strand_id
1 'polypeptide(L)'
;MTKKIVAVTACPTGVAHTFMAAEALEIEARKRGDWIKVETRGSVGAKNTLTAEEIAQADVVIIAADIELDLSGFVGKRLYRTSTGAALKKSAQEMDNAFNSAEFYQGSAGRSSSAGKTELPGVYKHLMTGVSHMLPLVVAGGLCIALSFVFGIQAFNEPGTLAAALFQIGGKAAFALMVPVLAGFIAFSIADRPGLAPGLIGGMLASLCGAGFLGGIVAGFLAGYSVRFLAQNIKLPASMEALKPVLVLPLLSTLITGLIMIYVVGGPVSAVMEGLTTFLGNMTSTNAILLGMLLGAMQGFDLGGPVNKAAYTFGVGLLASHSYMPMAAIMAAGMVPALGMGVATWAARAKFNAAEHEAGNASFILGLCFISEGAIPFAARDPMRVIPSTMVGGAIAGGLSMYFGCTLMAPHGGLFVLAIPHAVEHVMQYLLSIALGTIVCGLMYALLKPSAVAQTV
;
A
#
# COMPACT_ATOMS: atom_id res chain seq x y z
N MET A 1 -38.53 -9.56 1.76
CA MET A 1 -37.84 -10.55 0.92
C MET A 1 -36.37 -10.44 1.22
N THR A 2 -35.70 -11.53 1.53
CA THR A 2 -34.26 -11.59 1.77
C THR A 2 -33.53 -11.26 0.48
N LYS A 3 -32.72 -10.22 0.46
CA LYS A 3 -31.95 -9.83 -0.71
C LYS A 3 -30.68 -10.66 -0.81
N LYS A 4 -30.24 -10.97 -2.04
CA LYS A 4 -29.01 -11.72 -2.32
C LYS A 4 -27.94 -10.76 -2.81
N ILE A 5 -26.84 -10.65 -2.06
CA ILE A 5 -25.74 -9.74 -2.30
C ILE A 5 -24.48 -10.57 -2.58
N VAL A 6 -23.74 -10.24 -3.61
CA VAL A 6 -22.35 -10.69 -3.74
C VAL A 6 -21.43 -9.49 -3.68
N ALA A 7 -20.28 -9.64 -3.03
CA ALA A 7 -19.31 -8.56 -2.92
C ALA A 7 -17.89 -9.06 -3.24
N VAL A 8 -17.05 -8.16 -3.73
CA VAL A 8 -15.62 -8.38 -3.89
C VAL A 8 -14.89 -7.28 -3.15
N THR A 9 -13.97 -7.67 -2.25
CA THR A 9 -13.11 -6.73 -1.55
C THR A 9 -11.66 -6.91 -1.98
N ALA A 10 -10.96 -5.81 -2.26
CA ALA A 10 -9.56 -5.84 -2.65
C ALA A 10 -8.83 -4.55 -2.29
N CYS A 11 -7.61 -4.66 -1.76
CA CYS A 11 -6.76 -3.50 -1.50
C CYS A 11 -5.31 -3.77 -1.95
N PRO A 12 -4.48 -2.73 -2.10
CA PRO A 12 -3.10 -2.87 -2.57
C PRO A 12 -2.24 -3.82 -1.74
N THR A 13 -2.42 -3.85 -0.44
CA THR A 13 -1.70 -4.76 0.48
C THR A 13 -2.33 -6.14 0.55
N GLY A 14 -3.63 -6.25 0.20
CA GLY A 14 -4.34 -7.51 0.08
C GLY A 14 -4.52 -8.30 1.38
N VAL A 15 -4.40 -7.66 2.55
CA VAL A 15 -4.48 -8.35 3.85
C VAL A 15 -5.57 -7.75 4.73
N ALA A 16 -5.26 -6.80 5.62
CA ALA A 16 -6.16 -6.40 6.69
C ALA A 16 -7.44 -5.68 6.20
N HIS A 17 -7.31 -4.64 5.39
CA HIS A 17 -8.46 -3.86 4.90
C HIS A 17 -9.43 -4.70 4.07
N THR A 18 -8.91 -5.63 3.27
CA THR A 18 -9.71 -6.52 2.44
C THR A 18 -10.61 -7.42 3.29
N PHE A 19 -10.03 -8.06 4.32
CA PHE A 19 -10.78 -8.96 5.20
C PHE A 19 -11.75 -8.20 6.12
N MET A 20 -11.31 -7.05 6.65
CA MET A 20 -12.16 -6.24 7.55
C MET A 20 -13.34 -5.60 6.82
N ALA A 21 -13.15 -5.16 5.56
CA ALA A 21 -14.25 -4.68 4.73
C ALA A 21 -15.26 -5.79 4.41
N ALA A 22 -14.77 -7.01 4.13
CA ALA A 22 -15.61 -8.18 3.92
C ALA A 22 -16.44 -8.48 5.17
N GLU A 23 -15.80 -8.57 6.34
CA GLU A 23 -16.48 -8.83 7.61
C GLU A 23 -17.51 -7.74 7.97
N ALA A 24 -17.18 -6.46 7.73
CA ALA A 24 -18.12 -5.35 7.98
C ALA A 24 -19.37 -5.44 7.11
N LEU A 25 -19.23 -5.82 5.84
CA LEU A 25 -20.37 -6.06 4.94
C LEU A 25 -21.18 -7.28 5.37
N GLU A 26 -20.51 -8.37 5.78
CA GLU A 26 -21.19 -9.58 6.26
C GLU A 26 -21.99 -9.34 7.56
N ILE A 27 -21.41 -8.61 8.51
CA ILE A 27 -22.09 -8.25 9.77
C ILE A 27 -23.32 -7.41 9.46
N GLU A 28 -23.20 -6.43 8.59
CA GLU A 28 -24.31 -5.55 8.24
C GLU A 28 -25.44 -6.29 7.51
N ALA A 29 -25.10 -7.19 6.57
CA ALA A 29 -26.07 -8.03 5.89
C ALA A 29 -26.84 -8.93 6.86
N ARG A 30 -26.14 -9.55 7.84
CA ARG A 30 -26.78 -10.36 8.89
C ARG A 30 -27.76 -9.55 9.73
N LYS A 31 -27.42 -8.31 10.08
CA LYS A 31 -28.33 -7.41 10.83
C LYS A 31 -29.61 -7.11 10.06
N ARG A 32 -29.52 -7.02 8.71
CA ARG A 32 -30.66 -6.75 7.82
C ARG A 32 -31.45 -8.00 7.47
N GLY A 33 -30.93 -9.20 7.78
CA GLY A 33 -31.50 -10.47 7.37
C GLY A 33 -31.29 -10.79 5.90
N ASP A 34 -30.30 -10.14 5.26
CA ASP A 34 -29.95 -10.37 3.87
C ASP A 34 -28.88 -11.47 3.74
N TRP A 35 -28.87 -12.16 2.60
CA TRP A 35 -27.82 -13.11 2.27
C TRP A 35 -26.69 -12.40 1.55
N ILE A 36 -25.45 -12.61 2.02
CA ILE A 36 -24.26 -12.08 1.38
C ILE A 36 -23.16 -13.10 1.30
N LYS A 37 -22.42 -13.10 0.19
CA LYS A 37 -21.13 -13.77 0.05
C LYS A 37 -20.08 -12.79 -0.44
N VAL A 38 -18.94 -12.73 0.27
CA VAL A 38 -17.87 -11.79 -0.03
C VAL A 38 -16.62 -12.56 -0.47
N GLU A 39 -16.20 -12.33 -1.70
CA GLU A 39 -14.91 -12.77 -2.20
C GLU A 39 -13.84 -11.74 -1.80
N THR A 40 -12.77 -12.19 -1.16
CA THR A 40 -11.63 -11.34 -0.82
C THR A 40 -10.48 -11.62 -1.77
N ARG A 41 -10.00 -10.60 -2.48
CA ARG A 41 -8.83 -10.67 -3.37
C ARG A 41 -7.66 -9.95 -2.73
N GLY A 42 -6.69 -10.72 -2.29
CA GLY A 42 -5.50 -10.22 -1.62
C GLY A 42 -4.21 -10.70 -2.26
N SER A 43 -3.07 -10.32 -1.69
CA SER A 43 -1.74 -10.78 -2.10
C SER A 43 -1.55 -12.30 -2.00
N VAL A 44 -2.39 -12.98 -1.20
CA VAL A 44 -2.39 -14.45 -1.02
C VAL A 44 -3.36 -15.15 -1.98
N GLY A 45 -3.92 -14.44 -2.96
CA GLY A 45 -4.93 -14.95 -3.89
C GLY A 45 -6.37 -14.65 -3.46
N ALA A 46 -7.33 -15.20 -4.21
CA ALA A 46 -8.74 -15.04 -3.90
C ALA A 46 -9.19 -16.09 -2.88
N LYS A 47 -9.93 -15.64 -1.86
CA LYS A 47 -10.62 -16.51 -0.92
C LYS A 47 -12.14 -16.32 -1.06
N ASN A 48 -12.89 -17.37 -0.74
CA ASN A 48 -14.35 -17.34 -0.81
C ASN A 48 -14.88 -17.04 -2.23
N THR A 49 -14.23 -17.58 -3.25
CA THR A 49 -14.49 -17.28 -4.66
C THR A 49 -15.97 -17.39 -4.98
N LEU A 50 -16.49 -16.41 -5.71
CA LEU A 50 -17.87 -16.39 -6.17
C LEU A 50 -18.06 -17.33 -7.36
N THR A 51 -19.09 -18.17 -7.29
CA THR A 51 -19.46 -19.02 -8.43
C THR A 51 -20.34 -18.25 -9.43
N ALA A 52 -20.38 -18.74 -10.69
CA ALA A 52 -21.24 -18.14 -11.70
C ALA A 52 -22.73 -18.18 -11.31
N GLU A 53 -23.13 -19.22 -10.59
CA GLU A 53 -24.51 -19.38 -10.09
C GLU A 53 -24.83 -18.33 -9.00
N GLU A 54 -23.92 -18.09 -8.06
CA GLU A 54 -24.08 -17.09 -7.01
C GLU A 54 -24.16 -15.67 -7.59
N ILE A 55 -23.29 -15.38 -8.57
CA ILE A 55 -23.33 -14.11 -9.31
C ILE A 55 -24.66 -13.99 -10.09
N ALA A 56 -25.12 -15.07 -10.73
CA ALA A 56 -26.36 -15.06 -11.49
C ALA A 56 -27.60 -14.81 -10.61
N GLN A 57 -27.60 -15.29 -9.37
CA GLN A 57 -28.71 -15.14 -8.42
C GLN A 57 -28.65 -13.82 -7.62
N ALA A 58 -27.55 -13.07 -7.70
CA ALA A 58 -27.37 -11.84 -6.92
C ALA A 58 -28.26 -10.70 -7.45
N ASP A 59 -28.91 -10.01 -6.53
CA ASP A 59 -29.69 -8.79 -6.78
C ASP A 59 -28.80 -7.57 -7.02
N VAL A 60 -27.62 -7.54 -6.32
CA VAL A 60 -26.63 -6.50 -6.46
C VAL A 60 -25.22 -7.03 -6.21
N VAL A 61 -24.26 -6.47 -6.93
CA VAL A 61 -22.82 -6.73 -6.78
C VAL A 61 -22.14 -5.51 -6.17
N ILE A 62 -21.42 -5.70 -5.07
CA ILE A 62 -20.65 -4.61 -4.42
C ILE A 62 -19.15 -4.85 -4.69
N ILE A 63 -18.49 -3.91 -5.33
CA ILE A 63 -17.03 -3.92 -5.54
C ILE A 63 -16.40 -2.90 -4.60
N ALA A 64 -15.90 -3.36 -3.46
CA ALA A 64 -15.17 -2.56 -2.50
C ALA A 64 -13.66 -2.72 -2.74
N ALA A 65 -13.11 -1.94 -3.68
CA ALA A 65 -11.74 -2.13 -4.14
C ALA A 65 -10.99 -0.81 -4.30
N ASP A 66 -9.72 -0.83 -3.85
CA ASP A 66 -8.78 0.28 -4.01
C ASP A 66 -7.75 -0.01 -5.15
N ILE A 67 -7.93 -1.12 -5.87
CA ILE A 67 -7.15 -1.53 -7.05
C ILE A 67 -8.08 -1.89 -8.21
N GLU A 68 -7.55 -1.92 -9.43
CA GLU A 68 -8.30 -2.43 -10.58
C GLU A 68 -8.52 -3.93 -10.46
N LEU A 69 -9.75 -4.36 -10.76
CA LEU A 69 -10.16 -5.76 -10.78
C LEU A 69 -10.70 -6.13 -12.16
N ASP A 70 -10.47 -7.36 -12.57
CA ASP A 70 -11.20 -7.93 -13.70
C ASP A 70 -12.65 -8.18 -13.27
N LEU A 71 -13.55 -7.46 -13.91
CA LEU A 71 -15.01 -7.53 -13.67
C LEU A 71 -15.75 -8.23 -14.80
N SER A 72 -15.07 -8.90 -15.71
CA SER A 72 -15.69 -9.60 -16.86
C SER A 72 -16.78 -10.61 -16.45
N GLY A 73 -16.62 -11.25 -15.29
CA GLY A 73 -17.60 -12.18 -14.72
C GLY A 73 -18.90 -11.54 -14.22
N PHE A 74 -18.98 -10.20 -14.12
CA PHE A 74 -20.16 -9.49 -13.60
C PHE A 74 -20.94 -8.74 -14.68
N VAL A 75 -20.67 -8.99 -15.95
CA VAL A 75 -21.39 -8.38 -17.09
C VAL A 75 -22.89 -8.69 -16.99
N GLY A 76 -23.72 -7.66 -17.14
CA GLY A 76 -25.19 -7.76 -17.04
C GLY A 76 -25.74 -7.73 -15.62
N LYS A 77 -24.91 -7.54 -14.59
CA LYS A 77 -25.35 -7.40 -13.19
C LYS A 77 -25.39 -5.94 -12.74
N ARG A 78 -26.28 -5.64 -11.78
CA ARG A 78 -26.30 -4.35 -11.08
C ARG A 78 -25.06 -4.27 -10.19
N LEU A 79 -24.14 -3.39 -10.51
CA LEU A 79 -22.84 -3.28 -9.86
C LEU A 79 -22.69 -1.90 -9.21
N TYR A 80 -22.28 -1.89 -7.95
CA TYR A 80 -21.94 -0.70 -7.18
C TYR A 80 -20.45 -0.73 -6.82
N ARG A 81 -19.75 0.37 -7.02
CA ARG A 81 -18.32 0.50 -6.70
C ARG A 81 -18.11 1.42 -5.52
N THR A 82 -17.24 0.97 -4.61
CA THR A 82 -16.81 1.76 -3.44
C THR A 82 -15.36 1.42 -3.08
N SER A 83 -14.76 2.12 -2.12
CA SER A 83 -13.45 1.80 -1.58
C SER A 83 -13.55 0.81 -0.42
N THR A 84 -12.46 0.07 -0.13
CA THR A 84 -12.40 -0.80 1.07
C THR A 84 -12.58 0.01 2.35
N GLY A 85 -12.03 1.23 2.40
CA GLY A 85 -12.18 2.12 3.54
C GLY A 85 -13.62 2.60 3.78
N ALA A 86 -14.39 2.87 2.73
CA ALA A 86 -15.80 3.24 2.84
C ALA A 86 -16.65 2.05 3.28
N ALA A 87 -16.46 0.88 2.66
CA ALA A 87 -17.15 -0.36 3.02
C ALA A 87 -16.91 -0.75 4.49
N LEU A 88 -15.68 -0.53 5.00
CA LEU A 88 -15.34 -0.78 6.39
C LEU A 88 -16.00 0.22 7.36
N LYS A 89 -15.90 1.53 7.06
CA LYS A 89 -16.30 2.59 8.00
C LYS A 89 -17.79 2.91 7.97
N LYS A 90 -18.46 2.65 6.86
CA LYS A 90 -19.83 3.04 6.57
C LYS A 90 -20.64 1.92 5.89
N SER A 91 -20.42 0.67 6.30
CA SER A 91 -21.02 -0.53 5.68
C SER A 91 -22.54 -0.41 5.47
N ALA A 92 -23.28 0.13 6.45
CA ALA A 92 -24.71 0.35 6.34
C ALA A 92 -25.07 1.31 5.21
N GLN A 93 -24.38 2.45 5.13
CA GLN A 93 -24.60 3.46 4.09
C GLN A 93 -24.20 2.95 2.70
N GLU A 94 -23.08 2.20 2.63
CA GLU A 94 -22.60 1.64 1.35
C GLU A 94 -23.53 0.54 0.83
N MET A 95 -24.15 -0.24 1.70
CA MET A 95 -25.17 -1.21 1.30
C MET A 95 -26.45 -0.51 0.80
N ASP A 96 -26.90 0.56 1.46
CA ASP A 96 -28.04 1.35 1.00
C ASP A 96 -27.75 1.99 -0.38
N ASN A 97 -26.56 2.55 -0.54
CA ASN A 97 -26.10 3.09 -1.81
C ASN A 97 -26.05 2.01 -2.90
N ALA A 98 -25.60 0.79 -2.57
CA ALA A 98 -25.56 -0.30 -3.51
C ALA A 98 -26.95 -0.67 -4.05
N PHE A 99 -27.97 -0.68 -3.18
CA PHE A 99 -29.34 -0.94 -3.64
C PHE A 99 -29.96 0.21 -4.44
N ASN A 100 -29.63 1.46 -4.09
CA ASN A 100 -30.21 2.63 -4.70
C ASN A 100 -29.52 3.09 -5.99
N SER A 101 -28.19 2.93 -6.04
CA SER A 101 -27.32 3.54 -7.07
C SER A 101 -26.55 2.54 -7.93
N ALA A 102 -26.76 1.20 -7.76
CA ALA A 102 -26.10 0.23 -8.60
C ALA A 102 -26.61 0.30 -10.05
N GLU A 103 -25.67 0.36 -10.99
CA GLU A 103 -25.95 0.39 -12.44
C GLU A 103 -25.65 -0.98 -13.10
N PHE A 104 -26.32 -1.28 -14.21
CA PHE A 104 -26.02 -2.49 -14.97
C PHE A 104 -24.64 -2.41 -15.62
N TYR A 105 -23.76 -3.34 -15.26
CA TYR A 105 -22.41 -3.40 -15.81
C TYR A 105 -22.43 -4.04 -17.23
N GLN A 106 -22.14 -3.23 -18.24
CA GLN A 106 -22.19 -3.64 -19.65
C GLN A 106 -20.85 -4.14 -20.23
N GLY A 107 -19.83 -4.37 -19.37
CA GLY A 107 -18.47 -4.70 -19.83
C GLY A 107 -17.69 -3.46 -20.28
N SER A 108 -16.39 -3.61 -20.55
CA SER A 108 -15.45 -2.51 -20.82
C SER A 108 -15.57 -1.90 -22.22
N ALA A 109 -16.78 -1.50 -22.61
CA ALA A 109 -17.01 -0.67 -23.80
C ALA A 109 -17.88 0.51 -23.41
N GLY A 110 -17.29 1.53 -22.83
CA GLY A 110 -17.92 2.85 -22.72
C GLY A 110 -18.17 3.37 -21.31
N ARG A 111 -17.40 4.39 -20.99
CA ARG A 111 -17.69 5.53 -20.09
C ARG A 111 -18.21 5.22 -18.67
N SER A 112 -17.30 5.41 -17.72
CA SER A 112 -17.68 5.84 -16.37
C SER A 112 -18.44 7.18 -16.44
N SER A 113 -19.69 7.16 -16.05
CA SER A 113 -20.40 8.38 -15.65
C SER A 113 -21.04 8.15 -14.30
N SER A 114 -20.57 8.93 -13.36
CA SER A 114 -21.26 9.48 -12.19
C SER A 114 -22.03 8.53 -11.27
N ALA A 115 -21.47 8.30 -10.09
CA ALA A 115 -22.22 8.51 -8.85
C ALA A 115 -21.30 8.60 -7.64
N GLY A 116 -21.40 9.70 -6.89
CA GLY A 116 -21.06 9.75 -5.46
C GLY A 116 -19.58 9.83 -5.10
N LYS A 117 -18.98 11.02 -5.22
CA LYS A 117 -17.89 11.59 -4.42
C LYS A 117 -17.24 10.67 -3.38
N THR A 118 -16.29 9.86 -3.78
CA THR A 118 -14.98 9.58 -3.18
C THR A 118 -14.18 8.63 -4.10
N GLU A 119 -14.15 8.88 -5.42
CA GLU A 119 -13.11 8.26 -6.23
C GLU A 119 -11.79 8.94 -5.83
N LEU A 120 -10.84 8.12 -5.38
CA LEU A 120 -9.45 8.55 -5.29
C LEU A 120 -9.08 9.19 -6.63
N PRO A 121 -8.40 10.35 -6.65
CA PRO A 121 -7.98 10.98 -7.90
C PRO A 121 -7.36 9.92 -8.81
N GLY A 122 -7.70 9.88 -10.09
CA GLY A 122 -7.25 8.81 -11.02
C GLY A 122 -5.74 8.60 -11.00
N VAL A 123 -4.98 9.68 -10.81
CA VAL A 123 -3.51 9.65 -10.62
C VAL A 123 -3.10 8.80 -9.41
N TYR A 124 -3.75 8.98 -8.27
CA TYR A 124 -3.45 8.22 -7.06
C TYR A 124 -3.76 6.71 -7.24
N LYS A 125 -4.89 6.38 -7.88
CA LYS A 125 -5.29 5.01 -8.16
C LYS A 125 -4.24 4.28 -9.01
N HIS A 126 -3.78 4.91 -10.09
CA HIS A 126 -2.76 4.36 -10.97
C HIS A 126 -1.42 4.17 -10.24
N LEU A 127 -1.02 5.16 -9.42
CA LEU A 127 0.18 5.06 -8.60
C LEU A 127 0.09 3.87 -7.63
N MET A 128 -1.04 3.72 -6.93
CA MET A 128 -1.24 2.63 -5.97
C MET A 128 -1.27 1.25 -6.65
N THR A 129 -1.77 1.14 -7.86
CA THR A 129 -1.66 -0.11 -8.65
C THR A 129 -0.20 -0.47 -8.90
N GLY A 130 0.63 0.48 -9.33
CA GLY A 130 2.07 0.27 -9.48
C GLY A 130 2.76 -0.16 -8.19
N VAL A 131 2.50 0.56 -7.10
CA VAL A 131 3.06 0.26 -5.77
C VAL A 131 2.68 -1.13 -5.31
N SER A 132 1.41 -1.53 -5.43
CA SER A 132 0.94 -2.83 -4.93
C SER A 132 1.61 -4.02 -5.63
N HIS A 133 1.91 -3.89 -6.93
CA HIS A 133 2.61 -4.94 -7.68
C HIS A 133 4.12 -4.94 -7.43
N MET A 134 4.69 -3.79 -7.10
CA MET A 134 6.10 -3.65 -6.73
C MET A 134 6.38 -4.23 -5.33
N LEU A 135 5.46 -4.09 -4.38
CA LEU A 135 5.68 -4.47 -2.97
C LEU A 135 6.21 -5.89 -2.75
N PRO A 136 5.65 -6.96 -3.37
CA PRO A 136 6.17 -8.31 -3.19
C PRO A 136 7.63 -8.48 -3.60
N LEU A 137 8.07 -7.77 -4.67
CA LEU A 137 9.46 -7.78 -5.10
C LEU A 137 10.37 -7.10 -4.08
N VAL A 138 9.94 -5.96 -3.55
CA VAL A 138 10.69 -5.21 -2.54
C VAL A 138 10.83 -6.02 -1.26
N VAL A 139 9.74 -6.66 -0.80
CA VAL A 139 9.75 -7.50 0.41
C VAL A 139 10.65 -8.73 0.22
N ALA A 140 10.44 -9.50 -0.84
CA ALA A 140 11.23 -10.70 -1.12
C ALA A 140 12.71 -10.34 -1.34
N GLY A 141 13.00 -9.32 -2.14
CA GLY A 141 14.35 -8.86 -2.42
C GLY A 141 15.06 -8.35 -1.17
N GLY A 142 14.39 -7.49 -0.37
CA GLY A 142 14.94 -6.96 0.86
C GLY A 142 15.24 -8.05 1.90
N LEU A 143 14.38 -9.04 2.04
CA LEU A 143 14.63 -10.19 2.92
C LEU A 143 15.77 -11.06 2.41
N CYS A 144 15.91 -11.29 1.10
CA CYS A 144 17.07 -12.02 0.54
C CYS A 144 18.39 -11.27 0.82
N ILE A 145 18.42 -9.93 0.65
CA ILE A 145 19.60 -9.11 0.99
C ILE A 145 19.91 -9.26 2.49
N ALA A 146 18.90 -9.09 3.34
CA ALA A 146 19.07 -9.20 4.78
C ALA A 146 19.58 -10.58 5.20
N LEU A 147 19.04 -11.67 4.63
CA LEU A 147 19.54 -13.04 4.86
C LEU A 147 20.97 -13.24 4.40
N SER A 148 21.44 -12.55 3.35
CA SER A 148 22.84 -12.63 2.92
C SER A 148 23.81 -12.16 4.01
N PHE A 149 23.41 -11.20 4.85
CA PHE A 149 24.21 -10.66 5.94
C PHE A 149 24.36 -11.63 7.13
N VAL A 150 23.52 -12.66 7.24
CA VAL A 150 23.64 -13.70 8.29
C VAL A 150 25.01 -14.38 8.24
N PHE A 151 25.60 -14.50 7.05
CA PHE A 151 26.92 -15.11 6.83
C PHE A 151 28.08 -14.13 7.04
N GLY A 152 27.81 -12.89 7.35
CA GLY A 152 28.76 -11.78 7.53
C GLY A 152 28.50 -10.64 6.55
N ILE A 153 28.76 -9.42 6.99
CA ILE A 153 28.45 -8.18 6.24
C ILE A 153 29.18 -8.07 4.89
N GLN A 154 30.28 -8.78 4.71
CA GLN A 154 31.08 -8.83 3.49
C GLN A 154 31.02 -10.19 2.76
N ALA A 155 30.31 -11.18 3.33
CA ALA A 155 30.29 -12.56 2.80
C ALA A 155 29.70 -12.64 1.37
N PHE A 156 28.82 -11.69 1.01
CA PHE A 156 28.25 -11.64 -0.33
C PHE A 156 29.25 -11.26 -1.43
N ASN A 157 30.45 -10.77 -1.06
CA ASN A 157 31.51 -10.44 -2.03
C ASN A 157 32.30 -11.69 -2.50
N GLU A 158 32.15 -12.83 -1.78
CA GLU A 158 32.82 -14.07 -2.17
C GLU A 158 31.97 -14.85 -3.18
N PRO A 159 32.44 -14.95 -4.47
CA PRO A 159 31.68 -15.65 -5.51
C PRO A 159 31.45 -17.12 -5.18
N GLY A 160 30.26 -17.63 -5.55
CA GLY A 160 29.91 -19.04 -5.36
C GLY A 160 29.38 -19.38 -3.95
N THR A 161 29.31 -18.41 -3.03
CA THR A 161 28.74 -18.61 -1.69
C THR A 161 27.22 -18.41 -1.71
N LEU A 162 26.53 -18.99 -0.70
CA LEU A 162 25.09 -18.77 -0.51
C LEU A 162 24.79 -17.29 -0.25
N ALA A 163 25.66 -16.58 0.48
CA ALA A 163 25.53 -15.15 0.70
C ALA A 163 25.52 -14.36 -0.60
N ALA A 164 26.48 -14.66 -1.52
CA ALA A 164 26.53 -14.04 -2.83
C ALA A 164 25.28 -14.33 -3.67
N ALA A 165 24.78 -15.57 -3.64
CA ALA A 165 23.57 -15.97 -4.34
C ALA A 165 22.33 -15.23 -3.80
N LEU A 166 22.16 -15.14 -2.48
CA LEU A 166 21.06 -14.41 -1.85
C LEU A 166 21.11 -12.92 -2.17
N PHE A 167 22.30 -12.30 -2.14
CA PHE A 167 22.47 -10.90 -2.54
C PHE A 167 22.18 -10.68 -4.02
N GLN A 168 22.58 -11.63 -4.89
CA GLN A 168 22.26 -11.55 -6.31
C GLN A 168 20.74 -11.60 -6.57
N ILE A 169 20.02 -12.51 -5.88
CA ILE A 169 18.56 -12.61 -5.98
C ILE A 169 17.91 -11.30 -5.52
N GLY A 170 18.30 -10.81 -4.33
CA GLY A 170 17.67 -9.64 -3.73
C GLY A 170 18.09 -8.32 -4.41
N GLY A 171 19.37 -8.03 -4.39
CA GLY A 171 19.92 -6.74 -4.83
C GLY A 171 19.95 -6.57 -6.33
N LYS A 172 20.52 -7.57 -7.05
CA LYS A 172 20.73 -7.46 -8.49
C LYS A 172 19.51 -7.84 -9.33
N ALA A 173 18.63 -8.71 -8.86
CA ALA A 173 17.45 -9.11 -9.60
C ALA A 173 16.18 -8.39 -9.08
N ALA A 174 15.75 -8.65 -7.84
CA ALA A 174 14.48 -8.13 -7.34
C ALA A 174 14.46 -6.59 -7.27
N PHE A 175 15.49 -5.96 -6.70
CA PHE A 175 15.56 -4.49 -6.62
C PHE A 175 15.77 -3.82 -7.99
N ALA A 176 16.47 -4.46 -8.93
CA ALA A 176 16.55 -3.93 -10.28
C ALA A 176 15.20 -3.91 -11.01
N LEU A 177 14.30 -4.83 -10.67
CA LEU A 177 12.94 -4.88 -11.21
C LEU A 177 11.95 -3.93 -10.50
N MET A 178 12.30 -3.39 -9.34
CA MET A 178 11.39 -2.57 -8.52
C MET A 178 10.82 -1.38 -9.30
N VAL A 179 11.68 -0.54 -9.87
CA VAL A 179 11.27 0.64 -10.63
C VAL A 179 10.59 0.29 -11.96
N PRO A 180 11.09 -0.67 -12.76
CA PRO A 180 10.38 -1.17 -13.93
C PRO A 180 8.98 -1.67 -13.63
N VAL A 181 8.80 -2.49 -12.59
CA VAL A 181 7.48 -3.04 -12.23
C VAL A 181 6.54 -1.93 -11.76
N LEU A 182 7.01 -0.98 -10.94
CA LEU A 182 6.23 0.20 -10.56
C LEU A 182 5.70 0.92 -11.82
N ALA A 183 6.59 1.30 -12.73
CA ALA A 183 6.24 2.05 -13.95
C ALA A 183 5.33 1.22 -14.88
N GLY A 184 5.65 -0.06 -15.05
CA GLY A 184 4.87 -0.99 -15.88
C GLY A 184 3.43 -1.11 -15.41
N PHE A 185 3.19 -1.26 -14.11
CA PHE A 185 1.85 -1.41 -13.57
C PHE A 185 1.10 -0.08 -13.40
N ILE A 186 1.78 1.06 -13.29
CA ILE A 186 1.15 2.38 -13.47
C ILE A 186 0.60 2.48 -14.90
N ALA A 187 1.43 2.19 -15.91
CA ALA A 187 1.03 2.25 -17.31
C ALA A 187 -0.06 1.23 -17.66
N PHE A 188 0.01 0.01 -17.11
CA PHE A 188 -1.02 -1.01 -17.21
C PHE A 188 -2.36 -0.52 -16.65
N SER A 189 -2.37 0.11 -15.49
CA SER A 189 -3.57 0.66 -14.87
C SER A 189 -4.23 1.78 -15.70
N ILE A 190 -3.46 2.47 -16.58
CA ILE A 190 -3.95 3.55 -17.45
C ILE A 190 -4.44 3.03 -18.79
N ALA A 191 -3.71 2.07 -19.38
CA ALA A 191 -3.86 1.66 -20.78
C ALA A 191 -3.89 0.14 -21.00
N ASP A 192 -4.06 -0.64 -19.92
CA ASP A 192 -4.13 -2.09 -19.93
C ASP A 192 -2.86 -2.75 -20.54
N ARG A 193 -2.97 -3.94 -21.09
CA ARG A 193 -1.84 -4.75 -21.61
C ARG A 193 -0.88 -4.01 -22.53
N PRO A 194 -1.32 -3.20 -23.50
CA PRO A 194 -0.39 -2.44 -24.35
C PRO A 194 0.49 -1.45 -23.59
N GLY A 195 0.06 -0.99 -22.40
CA GLY A 195 0.83 -0.08 -21.55
C GLY A 195 1.98 -0.74 -20.78
N LEU A 196 1.90 -2.06 -20.56
CA LEU A 196 2.85 -2.75 -19.68
C LEU A 196 4.30 -2.68 -20.20
N ALA A 197 4.53 -3.04 -21.48
CA ALA A 197 5.88 -3.06 -22.06
C ALA A 197 6.56 -1.68 -22.08
N PRO A 198 5.94 -0.61 -22.62
CA PRO A 198 6.54 0.72 -22.59
C PRO A 198 6.74 1.25 -21.15
N GLY A 199 5.86 0.89 -20.21
CA GLY A 199 6.03 1.22 -18.80
C GLY A 199 7.24 0.54 -18.17
N LEU A 200 7.39 -0.78 -18.34
CA LEU A 200 8.55 -1.53 -17.86
C LEU A 200 9.87 -0.99 -18.44
N ILE A 201 9.91 -0.73 -19.74
CA ILE A 201 11.10 -0.19 -20.43
C ILE A 201 11.39 1.23 -19.93
N GLY A 202 10.39 2.09 -19.83
CA GLY A 202 10.55 3.44 -19.29
C GLY A 202 11.04 3.44 -17.85
N GLY A 203 10.55 2.54 -17.00
CA GLY A 203 11.02 2.37 -15.64
C GLY A 203 12.47 1.86 -15.57
N MET A 204 12.89 0.96 -16.47
CA MET A 204 14.28 0.54 -16.55
C MET A 204 15.18 1.70 -16.99
N LEU A 205 14.77 2.51 -17.97
CA LEU A 205 15.48 3.71 -18.38
C LEU A 205 15.60 4.73 -17.24
N ALA A 206 14.55 4.90 -16.44
CA ALA A 206 14.60 5.75 -15.25
C ALA A 206 15.68 5.30 -14.26
N SER A 207 15.84 3.98 -14.05
CA SER A 207 16.90 3.42 -13.21
C SER A 207 18.30 3.66 -13.85
N LEU A 208 18.44 3.43 -15.14
CA LEU A 208 19.71 3.60 -15.86
C LEU A 208 20.16 5.08 -15.92
N CYS A 209 19.22 6.02 -15.99
CA CYS A 209 19.51 7.47 -15.99
C CYS A 209 19.73 8.04 -14.57
N GLY A 210 19.67 7.22 -13.51
CA GLY A 210 19.76 7.71 -12.15
C GLY A 210 18.54 8.48 -11.64
N ALA A 211 17.44 8.51 -12.41
CA ALA A 211 16.18 9.14 -12.01
C ALA A 211 15.39 8.33 -10.97
N GLY A 212 15.77 7.08 -10.74
CA GLY A 212 15.29 6.22 -9.68
C GLY A 212 13.78 6.08 -9.62
N PHE A 213 13.26 6.01 -8.40
CA PHE A 213 11.83 5.82 -8.11
C PHE A 213 10.94 6.94 -8.69
N LEU A 214 11.35 8.21 -8.55
CA LEU A 214 10.59 9.34 -9.11
C LEU A 214 10.53 9.27 -10.63
N GLY A 215 11.65 8.94 -11.27
CA GLY A 215 11.71 8.71 -12.72
C GLY A 215 10.79 7.57 -13.16
N GLY A 216 10.70 6.50 -12.36
CA GLY A 216 9.80 5.38 -12.61
C GLY A 216 8.32 5.77 -12.58
N ILE A 217 7.92 6.62 -11.62
CA ILE A 217 6.57 7.18 -11.57
C ILE A 217 6.26 7.97 -12.84
N VAL A 218 7.15 8.91 -13.20
CA VAL A 218 6.99 9.73 -14.42
C VAL A 218 6.92 8.87 -15.67
N ALA A 219 7.83 7.88 -15.79
CA ALA A 219 7.86 6.95 -16.93
C ALA A 219 6.57 6.15 -17.05
N GLY A 220 6.02 5.68 -15.92
CA GLY A 220 4.77 4.92 -15.89
C GLY A 220 3.56 5.74 -16.38
N PHE A 221 3.42 6.96 -15.90
CA PHE A 221 2.36 7.87 -16.38
C PHE A 221 2.57 8.25 -17.85
N LEU A 222 3.80 8.59 -18.24
CA LEU A 222 4.12 8.94 -19.60
C LEU A 222 3.80 7.79 -20.57
N ALA A 223 4.21 6.56 -20.24
CA ALA A 223 3.94 5.37 -21.04
C ALA A 223 2.43 5.11 -21.14
N GLY A 224 1.72 5.11 -20.01
CA GLY A 224 0.29 4.84 -19.97
C GLY A 224 -0.53 5.85 -20.79
N TYR A 225 -0.27 7.14 -20.59
CA TYR A 225 -0.99 8.18 -21.34
C TYR A 225 -0.57 8.23 -22.82
N SER A 226 0.69 7.92 -23.17
CA SER A 226 1.12 7.80 -24.56
C SER A 226 0.37 6.68 -25.29
N VAL A 227 0.26 5.50 -24.67
CA VAL A 227 -0.52 4.38 -25.23
C VAL A 227 -1.99 4.77 -25.39
N ARG A 228 -2.59 5.36 -24.36
CA ARG A 228 -3.99 5.78 -24.40
C ARG A 228 -4.25 6.80 -25.52
N PHE A 229 -3.35 7.77 -25.68
CA PHE A 229 -3.43 8.77 -26.76
C PHE A 229 -3.31 8.11 -28.13
N LEU A 230 -2.32 7.25 -28.33
CA LEU A 230 -2.12 6.54 -29.61
C LEU A 230 -3.30 5.61 -29.92
N ALA A 231 -3.84 4.92 -28.92
CA ALA A 231 -4.98 4.02 -29.10
C ALA A 231 -6.25 4.74 -29.59
N GLN A 232 -6.45 5.98 -29.14
CA GLN A 232 -7.59 6.81 -29.54
C GLN A 232 -7.43 7.45 -30.92
N ASN A 233 -6.21 7.81 -31.30
CA ASN A 233 -5.94 8.58 -32.53
C ASN A 233 -5.54 7.70 -33.72
N ILE A 234 -4.92 6.54 -33.51
CA ILE A 234 -4.51 5.65 -34.60
C ILE A 234 -5.69 4.78 -35.01
N LYS A 235 -6.13 4.93 -36.26
CA LYS A 235 -7.14 4.07 -36.91
C LYS A 235 -6.43 3.21 -37.95
N LEU A 236 -6.55 1.90 -37.82
CA LEU A 236 -6.01 0.94 -38.80
C LEU A 236 -7.16 0.34 -39.62
N PRO A 237 -6.88 -0.12 -40.85
CA PRO A 237 -7.83 -0.94 -41.62
C PRO A 237 -8.23 -2.20 -40.84
N ALA A 238 -9.46 -2.71 -41.02
CA ALA A 238 -9.98 -3.85 -40.30
C ALA A 238 -9.08 -5.11 -40.37
N SER A 239 -8.38 -5.29 -41.50
CA SER A 239 -7.40 -6.39 -41.70
C SER A 239 -6.15 -6.30 -40.81
N MET A 240 -5.82 -5.10 -40.32
CA MET A 240 -4.62 -4.83 -39.50
C MET A 240 -4.95 -4.47 -38.05
N GLU A 241 -6.22 -4.43 -37.68
CA GLU A 241 -6.65 -3.98 -36.33
C GLU A 241 -6.10 -4.87 -35.19
N ALA A 242 -5.91 -6.15 -35.44
CA ALA A 242 -5.30 -7.09 -34.52
C ALA A 242 -3.82 -6.76 -34.20
N LEU A 243 -3.11 -6.10 -35.11
CA LEU A 243 -1.70 -5.67 -34.89
C LEU A 243 -1.57 -4.44 -34.02
N LYS A 244 -2.65 -3.67 -33.86
CA LYS A 244 -2.64 -2.42 -33.11
C LYS A 244 -2.20 -2.62 -31.64
N PRO A 245 -2.82 -3.49 -30.82
CA PRO A 245 -2.43 -3.66 -29.43
C PRO A 245 -1.11 -4.42 -29.23
N VAL A 246 -0.68 -5.24 -30.19
CA VAL A 246 0.49 -6.12 -30.03
C VAL A 246 1.76 -5.51 -30.59
N LEU A 247 1.66 -4.74 -31.68
CA LEU A 247 2.83 -4.19 -32.37
C LEU A 247 2.83 -2.68 -32.34
N VAL A 248 1.78 -2.03 -32.86
CA VAL A 248 1.81 -0.58 -33.14
C VAL A 248 1.85 0.25 -31.85
N LEU A 249 0.96 -0.04 -30.92
CA LEU A 249 0.90 0.70 -29.66
C LEU A 249 2.14 0.49 -28.79
N PRO A 250 2.60 -0.75 -28.52
CA PRO A 250 3.83 -0.94 -27.73
C PRO A 250 5.07 -0.32 -28.38
N LEU A 251 5.24 -0.46 -29.70
CA LEU A 251 6.41 0.09 -30.40
C LEU A 251 6.44 1.62 -30.31
N LEU A 252 5.38 2.29 -30.74
CA LEU A 252 5.36 3.74 -30.80
C LEU A 252 5.41 4.36 -29.39
N SER A 253 4.68 3.80 -28.44
CA SER A 253 4.71 4.32 -27.07
C SER A 253 6.04 4.05 -26.36
N THR A 254 6.71 2.94 -26.65
CA THR A 254 8.08 2.69 -26.15
C THR A 254 9.07 3.70 -26.72
N LEU A 255 9.01 4.00 -28.01
CA LEU A 255 9.86 5.02 -28.63
C LEU A 255 9.61 6.40 -28.01
N ILE A 256 8.34 6.81 -27.90
CA ILE A 256 7.97 8.10 -27.30
C ILE A 256 8.46 8.16 -25.85
N THR A 257 8.10 7.18 -25.04
CA THR A 257 8.47 7.13 -23.61
C THR A 257 9.99 7.07 -23.45
N GLY A 258 10.67 6.21 -24.22
CA GLY A 258 12.12 6.04 -24.12
C GLY A 258 12.89 7.30 -24.50
N LEU A 259 12.55 7.92 -25.63
CA LEU A 259 13.22 9.15 -26.07
C LEU A 259 12.97 10.31 -25.11
N ILE A 260 11.75 10.49 -24.63
CA ILE A 260 11.43 11.53 -23.65
C ILE A 260 12.16 11.26 -22.32
N MET A 261 12.23 10.01 -21.85
CA MET A 261 12.99 9.66 -20.64
C MET A 261 14.47 9.95 -20.79
N ILE A 262 15.08 9.62 -21.93
CA ILE A 262 16.52 9.80 -22.14
C ILE A 262 16.89 11.28 -22.31
N TYR A 263 16.17 12.00 -23.15
CA TYR A 263 16.58 13.35 -23.56
C TYR A 263 15.93 14.49 -22.78
N VAL A 264 14.77 14.27 -22.14
CA VAL A 264 13.98 15.35 -21.53
C VAL A 264 13.84 15.17 -20.03
N VAL A 265 13.38 13.99 -19.59
CA VAL A 265 12.96 13.76 -18.20
C VAL A 265 14.10 13.23 -17.32
N GLY A 266 14.93 12.33 -17.86
CA GLY A 266 15.94 11.61 -17.07
C GLY A 266 16.90 12.55 -16.35
N GLY A 267 17.49 13.52 -17.03
CA GLY A 267 18.42 14.48 -16.45
C GLY A 267 17.83 15.32 -15.32
N PRO A 268 16.74 16.07 -15.54
CA PRO A 268 16.10 16.86 -14.48
C PRO A 268 15.65 16.03 -13.29
N VAL A 269 15.07 14.86 -13.49
CA VAL A 269 14.58 14.01 -12.38
C VAL A 269 15.76 13.37 -11.64
N SER A 270 16.83 12.96 -12.31
CA SER A 270 18.03 12.45 -11.63
C SER A 270 18.69 13.54 -10.78
N ALA A 271 18.73 14.78 -11.25
CA ALA A 271 19.23 15.91 -10.46
C ALA A 271 18.38 16.15 -9.19
N VAL A 272 17.06 16.01 -9.28
CA VAL A 272 16.16 16.07 -8.09
C VAL A 272 16.45 14.91 -7.14
N MET A 273 16.64 13.68 -7.64
CA MET A 273 16.96 12.51 -6.81
C MET A 273 18.33 12.64 -6.14
N GLU A 274 19.33 13.11 -6.85
CA GLU A 274 20.67 13.38 -6.31
C GLU A 274 20.63 14.50 -5.26
N GLY A 275 19.90 15.59 -5.55
CA GLY A 275 19.66 16.67 -4.61
C GLY A 275 18.95 16.18 -3.33
N LEU A 276 17.93 15.34 -3.45
CA LEU A 276 17.24 14.74 -2.31
C LEU A 276 18.17 13.84 -1.49
N THR A 277 18.94 12.98 -2.15
CA THR A 277 19.91 12.08 -1.48
C THR A 277 20.97 12.89 -0.76
N THR A 278 21.51 13.91 -1.41
CA THR A 278 22.51 14.83 -0.81
C THR A 278 21.91 15.61 0.37
N PHE A 279 20.70 16.11 0.21
CA PHE A 279 19.98 16.80 1.31
C PHE A 279 19.80 15.89 2.51
N LEU A 280 19.34 14.65 2.31
CA LEU A 280 19.17 13.66 3.38
C LEU A 280 20.50 13.27 4.01
N GLY A 281 21.56 13.09 3.22
CA GLY A 281 22.90 12.74 3.70
C GLY A 281 23.57 13.87 4.49
N ASN A 282 23.22 15.12 4.19
CA ASN A 282 23.76 16.32 4.88
C ASN A 282 22.81 16.88 5.95
N MET A 283 21.73 16.18 6.26
CA MET A 283 20.79 16.64 7.29
C MET A 283 21.49 16.80 8.64
N THR A 284 21.33 17.97 9.25
CA THR A 284 21.66 18.14 10.67
C THR A 284 20.72 17.29 11.52
N SER A 285 21.16 16.92 12.72
CA SER A 285 20.35 16.11 13.64
C SER A 285 18.95 16.68 13.88
N THR A 286 18.81 18.00 13.98
CA THR A 286 17.51 18.66 14.15
C THR A 286 16.58 18.45 12.95
N ASN A 287 17.06 18.63 11.72
CA ASN A 287 16.25 18.42 10.51
C ASN A 287 15.89 16.94 10.30
N ALA A 288 16.81 16.04 10.65
CA ALA A 288 16.55 14.61 10.63
C ALA A 288 15.42 14.24 11.61
N ILE A 289 15.44 14.75 12.83
CA ILE A 289 14.36 14.56 13.81
C ILE A 289 13.02 15.04 13.24
N LEU A 290 12.97 16.25 12.68
CA LEU A 290 11.74 16.80 12.10
C LEU A 290 11.20 15.94 10.95
N LEU A 291 12.07 15.46 10.07
CA LEU A 291 11.68 14.53 9.01
C LEU A 291 11.14 13.21 9.60
N GLY A 292 11.85 12.65 10.60
CA GLY A 292 11.41 11.44 11.30
C GLY A 292 10.05 11.61 11.99
N MET A 293 9.83 12.75 12.65
CA MET A 293 8.54 13.09 13.25
C MET A 293 7.42 13.20 12.21
N LEU A 294 7.69 13.85 11.08
CA LEU A 294 6.72 13.96 9.98
C LEU A 294 6.35 12.60 9.41
N LEU A 295 7.36 11.81 9.03
CA LEU A 295 7.14 10.47 8.48
C LEU A 295 6.42 9.57 9.49
N GLY A 296 6.77 9.70 10.77
CA GLY A 296 6.14 8.96 11.84
C GLY A 296 4.68 9.37 12.07
N ALA A 297 4.37 10.66 12.05
CA ALA A 297 2.99 11.15 12.13
C ALA A 297 2.14 10.65 10.94
N MET A 298 2.70 10.64 9.73
CA MET A 298 2.04 10.11 8.53
C MET A 298 1.70 8.62 8.67
N GLN A 299 2.54 7.83 9.34
CA GLN A 299 2.26 6.42 9.61
C GLN A 299 1.05 6.22 10.53
N GLY A 300 0.85 7.12 11.51
CA GLY A 300 -0.26 7.07 12.46
C GLY A 300 -1.56 7.74 12.00
N PHE A 301 -1.55 8.49 10.89
CA PHE A 301 -2.68 9.33 10.48
C PHE A 301 -3.88 8.53 9.98
N ASP A 302 -3.69 7.61 9.07
CA ASP A 302 -4.77 6.89 8.39
C ASP A 302 -4.61 5.35 8.41
N LEU A 303 -3.67 4.84 9.22
CA LEU A 303 -3.52 3.43 9.61
C LEU A 303 -3.51 2.47 8.41
N GLY A 304 -2.60 2.69 7.47
CA GLY A 304 -2.49 1.93 6.22
C GLY A 304 -3.25 2.54 5.05
N GLY A 305 -3.79 3.75 5.20
CA GLY A 305 -4.45 4.52 4.14
C GLY A 305 -3.47 5.26 3.22
N PRO A 306 -3.98 6.27 2.46
CA PRO A 306 -3.19 7.00 1.48
C PRO A 306 -1.93 7.68 2.02
N VAL A 307 -2.03 8.33 3.19
CA VAL A 307 -0.92 9.10 3.79
C VAL A 307 0.16 8.15 4.32
N ASN A 308 -0.23 7.08 5.00
CA ASN A 308 0.68 6.03 5.45
C ASN A 308 1.44 5.42 4.26
N LYS A 309 0.72 5.06 3.18
CA LYS A 309 1.33 4.49 1.97
C LYS A 309 2.26 5.47 1.26
N ALA A 310 1.97 6.77 1.28
CA ALA A 310 2.85 7.77 0.70
C ALA A 310 4.19 7.83 1.44
N ALA A 311 4.17 7.86 2.78
CA ALA A 311 5.39 7.81 3.59
C ALA A 311 6.16 6.51 3.36
N TYR A 312 5.48 5.36 3.37
CA TYR A 312 6.09 4.05 3.12
C TYR A 312 6.75 3.99 1.73
N THR A 313 6.03 4.43 0.69
CA THR A 313 6.53 4.46 -0.69
C THR A 313 7.76 5.37 -0.83
N PHE A 314 7.77 6.51 -0.14
CA PHE A 314 8.92 7.40 -0.06
C PHE A 314 10.15 6.67 0.55
N GLY A 315 9.98 6.01 1.71
CA GLY A 315 11.07 5.25 2.34
C GLY A 315 11.61 4.12 1.47
N VAL A 316 10.72 3.35 0.84
CA VAL A 316 11.09 2.28 -0.11
C VAL A 316 11.85 2.84 -1.31
N GLY A 317 11.40 3.97 -1.86
CA GLY A 317 12.10 4.64 -2.97
C GLY A 317 13.53 5.02 -2.63
N LEU A 318 13.78 5.46 -1.37
CA LEU A 318 15.09 5.82 -0.88
C LEU A 318 16.01 4.63 -0.61
N LEU A 319 15.49 3.44 -0.38
CA LEU A 319 16.31 2.22 -0.25
C LEU A 319 17.14 1.97 -1.52
N ALA A 320 16.55 2.24 -2.70
CA ALA A 320 17.26 2.12 -3.97
C ALA A 320 18.43 3.11 -4.10
N SER A 321 18.39 4.22 -3.37
CA SER A 321 19.45 5.25 -3.32
C SER A 321 20.37 5.06 -2.10
N HIS A 322 20.32 3.91 -1.44
CA HIS A 322 21.11 3.59 -0.24
C HIS A 322 20.92 4.54 0.94
N SER A 323 19.77 5.21 1.01
CA SER A 323 19.37 6.04 2.15
C SER A 323 18.43 5.26 3.06
N TYR A 324 18.95 4.73 4.17
CA TYR A 324 18.29 3.74 5.02
C TYR A 324 17.61 4.30 6.27
N MET A 325 18.01 5.49 6.71
CA MET A 325 17.44 6.13 7.93
C MET A 325 15.95 6.43 7.82
N PRO A 326 15.42 6.98 6.71
CA PRO A 326 13.99 7.23 6.60
C PRO A 326 13.15 5.95 6.68
N MET A 327 13.65 4.83 6.12
CA MET A 327 12.94 3.55 6.21
C MET A 327 12.90 3.02 7.65
N ALA A 328 14.00 3.19 8.42
CA ALA A 328 14.02 2.84 9.84
C ALA A 328 12.97 3.64 10.63
N ALA A 329 12.89 4.95 10.40
CA ALA A 329 11.90 5.81 11.05
C ALA A 329 10.45 5.40 10.69
N ILE A 330 10.19 5.11 9.42
CA ILE A 330 8.87 4.69 8.93
C ILE A 330 8.47 3.35 9.53
N MET A 331 9.37 2.37 9.56
CA MET A 331 9.05 1.06 10.12
C MET A 331 8.86 1.11 11.63
N ALA A 332 9.72 1.83 12.36
CA ALA A 332 9.55 2.03 13.79
C ALA A 332 8.19 2.66 14.10
N ALA A 333 7.85 3.74 13.39
CA ALA A 333 6.61 4.47 13.59
C ALA A 333 5.36 3.68 13.15
N GLY A 334 5.46 2.91 12.08
CA GLY A 334 4.32 2.14 11.55
C GLY A 334 3.90 0.96 12.44
N MET A 335 4.78 0.49 13.33
CA MET A 335 4.42 -0.49 14.35
C MET A 335 3.62 0.13 15.51
N VAL A 336 3.86 1.40 15.81
CA VAL A 336 3.33 2.11 16.99
C VAL A 336 1.80 2.11 17.08
N PRO A 337 1.02 2.37 16.03
CA PRO A 337 -0.42 2.40 16.12
C PRO A 337 -1.01 1.10 16.68
N ALA A 338 -0.63 -0.01 16.10
CA ALA A 338 -1.16 -1.30 16.49
C ALA A 338 -0.64 -1.77 17.86
N LEU A 339 0.65 -1.58 18.14
CA LEU A 339 1.24 -1.86 19.46
C LEU A 339 0.60 -0.98 20.54
N GLY A 340 0.39 0.31 20.25
CA GLY A 340 -0.20 1.28 21.17
C GLY A 340 -1.63 0.92 21.58
N MET A 341 -2.43 0.39 20.67
CA MET A 341 -3.79 -0.08 21.02
C MET A 341 -3.76 -1.27 21.97
N GLY A 342 -2.85 -2.22 21.77
CA GLY A 342 -2.62 -3.29 22.73
C GLY A 342 -2.26 -2.76 24.12
N VAL A 343 -1.26 -1.87 24.19
CA VAL A 343 -0.84 -1.23 25.46
C VAL A 343 -1.98 -0.46 26.12
N ALA A 344 -2.79 0.28 25.35
CA ALA A 344 -3.94 1.01 25.89
C ALA A 344 -4.96 0.09 26.57
N THR A 345 -5.28 -1.05 25.94
CA THR A 345 -6.23 -2.03 26.52
C THR A 345 -5.69 -2.67 27.79
N TRP A 346 -4.39 -2.87 27.91
CA TRP A 346 -3.76 -3.41 29.12
C TRP A 346 -3.64 -2.38 30.24
N ALA A 347 -3.32 -1.12 29.89
CA ALA A 347 -3.13 -0.04 30.86
C ALA A 347 -4.44 0.43 31.50
N ALA A 348 -5.53 0.46 30.74
CA ALA A 348 -6.82 0.98 31.21
C ALA A 348 -7.97 -0.04 31.09
N ARG A 349 -7.76 -1.24 31.61
CA ARG A 349 -8.67 -2.39 31.48
C ARG A 349 -10.14 -2.08 31.73
N ALA A 350 -10.44 -1.26 32.73
CA ALA A 350 -11.81 -0.90 33.11
C ALA A 350 -12.54 -0.03 32.05
N LYS A 351 -11.81 0.56 31.11
CA LYS A 351 -12.36 1.40 30.04
C LYS A 351 -12.69 0.65 28.75
N PHE A 352 -12.31 -0.62 28.66
CA PHE A 352 -12.45 -1.45 27.48
C PHE A 352 -13.35 -2.65 27.76
N ASN A 353 -14.18 -3.03 26.80
CA ASN A 353 -14.99 -4.24 26.89
C ASN A 353 -14.19 -5.51 26.46
N ALA A 354 -14.78 -6.70 26.65
CA ALA A 354 -14.12 -7.97 26.32
C ALA A 354 -13.67 -8.06 24.85
N ALA A 355 -14.50 -7.64 23.91
CA ALA A 355 -14.17 -7.65 22.48
C ALA A 355 -13.03 -6.66 22.15
N GLU A 356 -12.98 -5.51 22.81
CA GLU A 356 -11.87 -4.56 22.65
C GLU A 356 -10.56 -5.10 23.22
N HIS A 357 -10.60 -5.91 24.29
CA HIS A 357 -9.40 -6.58 24.82
C HIS A 357 -8.86 -7.61 23.85
N GLU A 358 -9.72 -8.43 23.26
CA GLU A 358 -9.31 -9.39 22.22
C GLU A 358 -8.73 -8.68 21.00
N ALA A 359 -9.40 -7.63 20.54
CA ALA A 359 -8.89 -6.79 19.44
C ALA A 359 -7.54 -6.14 19.78
N GLY A 360 -7.33 -5.70 21.04
CA GLY A 360 -6.07 -5.15 21.52
C GLY A 360 -4.91 -6.16 21.49
N ASN A 361 -5.17 -7.39 21.93
CA ASN A 361 -4.17 -8.46 21.86
C ASN A 361 -3.80 -8.80 20.43
N ALA A 362 -4.79 -8.95 19.54
CA ALA A 362 -4.55 -9.18 18.11
C ALA A 362 -3.80 -8.01 17.46
N SER A 363 -4.19 -6.77 17.78
CA SER A 363 -3.54 -5.55 17.31
C SER A 363 -2.06 -5.52 17.70
N PHE A 364 -1.73 -5.85 18.96
CA PHE A 364 -0.35 -5.88 19.42
C PHE A 364 0.51 -6.85 18.59
N ILE A 365 0.00 -8.08 18.33
CA ILE A 365 0.71 -9.06 17.51
C ILE A 365 0.90 -8.54 16.08
N LEU A 366 -0.12 -7.94 15.49
CA LEU A 366 -0.03 -7.33 14.16
C LEU A 366 0.99 -6.20 14.13
N GLY A 367 1.07 -5.39 15.19
CA GLY A 367 2.05 -4.33 15.33
C GLY A 367 3.49 -4.82 15.30
N LEU A 368 3.79 -5.99 15.89
CA LEU A 368 5.11 -6.61 15.81
C LEU A 368 5.51 -6.97 14.37
N CYS A 369 4.52 -7.20 13.49
CA CYS A 369 4.73 -7.50 12.08
C CYS A 369 4.75 -6.25 11.17
N PHE A 370 4.76 -5.03 11.71
CA PHE A 370 4.62 -3.78 10.94
C PHE A 370 3.25 -3.65 10.27
N ILE A 371 2.18 -4.11 10.91
CA ILE A 371 0.81 -4.02 10.40
C ILE A 371 0.04 -3.02 11.26
N SER A 372 0.03 -1.75 10.83
CA SER A 372 -0.63 -0.63 11.53
C SER A 372 -2.16 -0.76 11.56
N GLU A 373 -2.72 -1.53 10.63
CA GLU A 373 -4.15 -1.78 10.46
C GLU A 373 -4.79 -2.45 11.67
N GLY A 374 -4.00 -3.08 12.54
CA GLY A 374 -4.47 -3.59 13.82
C GLY A 374 -5.15 -2.54 14.71
N ALA A 375 -4.82 -1.25 14.52
CA ALA A 375 -5.46 -0.14 15.23
C ALA A 375 -6.82 0.30 14.65
N ILE A 376 -7.19 -0.15 13.45
CA ILE A 376 -8.41 0.30 12.75
C ILE A 376 -9.69 0.03 13.56
N PRO A 377 -9.91 -1.11 14.23
CA PRO A 377 -11.11 -1.33 15.04
C PRO A 377 -11.32 -0.26 16.11
N PHE A 378 -10.23 0.24 16.69
CA PHE A 378 -10.26 1.32 17.68
C PHE A 378 -10.52 2.68 17.03
N ALA A 379 -9.84 2.98 15.91
CA ALA A 379 -10.04 4.22 15.16
C ALA A 379 -11.44 4.32 14.55
N ALA A 380 -12.05 3.22 14.15
CA ALA A 380 -13.41 3.21 13.62
C ALA A 380 -14.45 3.58 14.68
N ARG A 381 -14.19 3.26 15.96
CA ARG A 381 -15.07 3.58 17.09
C ARG A 381 -14.81 4.96 17.69
N ASP A 382 -13.54 5.36 17.74
CA ASP A 382 -13.11 6.60 18.41
C ASP A 382 -11.98 7.30 17.64
N PRO A 383 -12.25 7.78 16.40
CA PRO A 383 -11.22 8.35 15.54
C PRO A 383 -10.57 9.60 16.14
N MET A 384 -11.36 10.41 16.86
CA MET A 384 -10.90 11.70 17.41
C MET A 384 -9.85 11.55 18.52
N ARG A 385 -9.76 10.39 19.15
CA ARG A 385 -8.76 10.11 20.20
C ARG A 385 -7.68 9.15 19.73
N VAL A 386 -8.04 8.17 18.94
CA VAL A 386 -7.08 7.18 18.40
C VAL A 386 -6.10 7.84 17.44
N ILE A 387 -6.60 8.55 16.41
CA ILE A 387 -5.73 9.13 15.37
C ILE A 387 -4.69 10.11 15.95
N PRO A 388 -5.04 11.09 16.81
CA PRO A 388 -4.03 11.93 17.43
C PRO A 388 -3.03 11.15 18.28
N SER A 389 -3.47 10.11 19.00
CA SER A 389 -2.59 9.28 19.82
C SER A 389 -1.58 8.49 18.97
N THR A 390 -2.02 7.92 17.87
CA THR A 390 -1.16 7.18 16.92
C THR A 390 -0.20 8.11 16.19
N MET A 391 -0.64 9.32 15.82
CA MET A 391 0.22 10.33 15.20
C MET A 391 1.33 10.81 16.13
N VAL A 392 0.99 11.13 17.39
CA VAL A 392 1.97 11.58 18.37
C VAL A 392 2.97 10.46 18.70
N GLY A 393 2.49 9.25 18.96
CA GLY A 393 3.36 8.10 19.21
C GLY A 393 4.25 7.77 18.02
N GLY A 394 3.70 7.79 16.81
CA GLY A 394 4.45 7.59 15.57
C GLY A 394 5.50 8.68 15.34
N ALA A 395 5.15 9.95 15.57
CA ALA A 395 6.10 11.07 15.48
C ALA A 395 7.27 10.89 16.44
N ILE A 396 7.02 10.48 17.67
CA ILE A 396 8.08 10.23 18.67
C ILE A 396 8.97 9.07 18.20
N ALA A 397 8.42 7.94 17.78
CA ALA A 397 9.20 6.80 17.31
C ALA A 397 10.06 7.14 16.09
N GLY A 398 9.47 7.80 15.08
CA GLY A 398 10.20 8.22 13.88
C GLY A 398 11.26 9.27 14.16
N GLY A 399 10.96 10.26 14.99
CA GLY A 399 11.90 11.30 15.41
C GLY A 399 13.09 10.74 16.18
N LEU A 400 12.86 9.86 17.16
CA LEU A 400 13.92 9.18 17.92
C LEU A 400 14.77 8.24 17.04
N SER A 401 14.15 7.49 16.13
CA SER A 401 14.89 6.64 15.20
C SER A 401 15.88 7.44 14.36
N MET A 402 15.45 8.59 13.83
CA MET A 402 16.32 9.49 13.06
C MET A 402 17.37 10.18 13.97
N TYR A 403 17.00 10.56 15.20
CA TYR A 403 17.93 11.17 16.15
C TYR A 403 19.08 10.23 16.50
N PHE A 404 18.79 8.96 16.70
CA PHE A 404 19.81 7.94 16.99
C PHE A 404 20.56 7.44 15.76
N GLY A 405 20.21 7.91 14.57
CA GLY A 405 20.83 7.46 13.31
C GLY A 405 20.54 6.01 13.00
N CYS A 406 19.39 5.48 13.43
CA CYS A 406 19.01 4.10 13.10
C CYS A 406 18.86 3.92 11.59
N THR A 407 19.40 2.84 11.05
CA THR A 407 19.26 2.47 9.65
C THR A 407 18.53 1.14 9.53
N LEU A 408 17.78 0.97 8.44
CA LEU A 408 17.07 -0.28 8.13
C LEU A 408 17.13 -0.56 6.64
N MET A 409 17.71 -1.69 6.28
CA MET A 409 17.90 -2.10 4.88
C MET A 409 16.73 -2.94 4.34
N ALA A 410 15.84 -3.42 5.22
CA ALA A 410 14.67 -4.19 4.81
C ALA A 410 13.43 -3.29 4.73
N PRO A 411 12.60 -3.41 3.68
CA PRO A 411 11.40 -2.57 3.53
C PRO A 411 10.22 -3.07 4.38
N HIS A 412 10.26 -4.26 4.91
CA HIS A 412 9.16 -4.88 5.65
C HIS A 412 9.69 -5.91 6.66
N GLY A 413 8.83 -6.39 7.56
CA GLY A 413 9.14 -7.47 8.50
C GLY A 413 9.01 -7.08 9.97
N GLY A 414 8.84 -5.80 10.28
CA GLY A 414 8.61 -5.33 11.64
C GLY A 414 9.74 -5.70 12.59
N LEU A 415 9.40 -6.23 13.77
CA LEU A 415 10.37 -6.63 14.78
C LEU A 415 11.21 -7.84 14.36
N PHE A 416 10.68 -8.70 13.48
CA PHE A 416 11.37 -9.94 13.06
C PHE A 416 12.64 -9.65 12.24
N VAL A 417 12.76 -8.48 11.62
CA VAL A 417 13.99 -8.06 10.91
C VAL A 417 15.18 -7.94 11.86
N LEU A 418 14.95 -7.68 13.15
CA LEU A 418 16.02 -7.59 14.16
C LEU A 418 16.74 -8.92 14.39
N ALA A 419 16.09 -10.03 14.06
CA ALA A 419 16.74 -11.36 14.12
C ALA A 419 17.79 -11.54 13.01
N ILE A 420 17.82 -10.67 12.02
CA ILE A 420 18.76 -10.71 10.91
C ILE A 420 19.94 -9.79 11.24
N PRO A 421 21.16 -10.32 11.40
CA PRO A 421 22.33 -9.51 11.72
C PRO A 421 22.54 -8.40 10.69
N HIS A 422 22.87 -7.20 11.18
CA HIS A 422 23.18 -6.01 10.36
C HIS A 422 22.05 -5.51 9.44
N ALA A 423 20.84 -6.06 9.51
CA ALA A 423 19.69 -5.50 8.78
C ALA A 423 19.23 -4.15 9.38
N VAL A 424 19.47 -3.98 10.67
CA VAL A 424 19.22 -2.73 11.42
C VAL A 424 20.50 -2.34 12.15
N GLU A 425 20.94 -1.11 11.98
CA GLU A 425 21.99 -0.53 12.80
C GLU A 425 21.37 0.20 14.01
N HIS A 426 22.12 0.25 15.12
CA HIS A 426 21.66 0.84 16.38
C HIS A 426 20.39 0.15 16.94
N VAL A 427 20.38 -1.19 16.96
CA VAL A 427 19.22 -2.01 17.33
C VAL A 427 18.59 -1.61 18.67
N MET A 428 19.40 -1.35 19.71
CA MET A 428 18.86 -0.98 21.03
C MET A 428 18.16 0.37 21.01
N GLN A 429 18.70 1.34 20.29
CA GLN A 429 18.10 2.67 20.11
C GLN A 429 16.83 2.58 19.23
N TYR A 430 16.83 1.69 18.21
CA TYR A 430 15.69 1.41 17.40
C TYR A 430 14.53 0.81 18.22
N LEU A 431 14.81 -0.21 19.05
CA LEU A 431 13.83 -0.79 19.98
C LEU A 431 13.32 0.26 21.00
N LEU A 432 14.21 1.10 21.53
CA LEU A 432 13.84 2.18 22.44
C LEU A 432 12.88 3.18 21.76
N SER A 433 13.14 3.52 20.51
CA SER A 433 12.27 4.41 19.71
C SER A 433 10.86 3.84 19.55
N ILE A 434 10.76 2.55 19.20
CA ILE A 434 9.47 1.84 19.08
C ILE A 434 8.77 1.80 20.45
N ALA A 435 9.47 1.41 21.51
CA ALA A 435 8.91 1.27 22.85
C ALA A 435 8.35 2.62 23.38
N LEU A 436 9.12 3.69 23.28
CA LEU A 436 8.69 5.01 23.75
C LEU A 436 7.50 5.53 22.93
N GLY A 437 7.53 5.42 21.60
CA GLY A 437 6.40 5.79 20.76
C GLY A 437 5.15 4.99 21.11
N THR A 438 5.29 3.68 21.31
CA THR A 438 4.19 2.77 21.68
C THR A 438 3.59 3.10 23.04
N ILE A 439 4.44 3.35 24.06
CA ILE A 439 3.99 3.72 25.40
C ILE A 439 3.24 5.05 25.35
N VAL A 440 3.77 6.05 24.68
CA VAL A 440 3.10 7.36 24.56
C VAL A 440 1.77 7.23 23.84
N CYS A 441 1.73 6.51 22.71
CA CYS A 441 0.49 6.22 21.96
C CYS A 441 -0.55 5.54 22.85
N GLY A 442 -0.16 4.45 23.49
CA GLY A 442 -1.06 3.64 24.32
C GLY A 442 -1.58 4.39 25.56
N LEU A 443 -0.70 5.06 26.30
CA LEU A 443 -1.08 5.84 27.47
C LEU A 443 -1.94 7.06 27.10
N MET A 444 -1.59 7.77 26.03
CA MET A 444 -2.38 8.91 25.55
C MET A 444 -3.80 8.47 25.22
N TYR A 445 -4.00 7.39 24.47
CA TYR A 445 -5.33 6.87 24.18
C TYR A 445 -6.03 6.36 25.43
N ALA A 446 -5.36 5.63 26.32
CA ALA A 446 -5.91 5.15 27.59
C ALA A 446 -6.41 6.29 28.49
N LEU A 447 -5.70 7.41 28.52
CA LEU A 447 -6.11 8.61 29.26
C LEU A 447 -7.31 9.31 28.61
N LEU A 448 -7.28 9.50 27.30
CA LEU A 448 -8.31 10.21 26.55
C LEU A 448 -9.64 9.42 26.43
N LYS A 449 -9.62 8.09 26.51
CA LYS A 449 -10.82 7.26 26.41
C LYS A 449 -11.72 7.46 27.64
N PRO A 450 -13.02 7.79 27.47
CA PRO A 450 -13.96 7.94 28.56
C PRO A 450 -14.17 6.60 29.30
N SER A 451 -14.51 6.66 30.56
CA SER A 451 -14.91 5.48 31.34
C SER A 451 -16.20 4.88 30.78
N ALA A 452 -16.33 3.56 30.80
CA ALA A 452 -17.50 2.83 30.27
C ALA A 452 -18.84 3.31 30.88
N VAL A 453 -18.85 3.85 32.10
CA VAL A 453 -20.03 4.42 32.78
C VAL A 453 -20.56 5.69 32.08
N ALA A 454 -19.73 6.42 31.31
CA ALA A 454 -20.14 7.65 30.64
C ALA A 454 -20.74 7.41 29.23
N GLN A 455 -20.81 6.17 28.75
CA GLN A 455 -21.35 5.83 27.42
C GLN A 455 -22.82 5.37 27.46
N THR A 456 -23.45 5.33 28.66
CA THR A 456 -24.85 4.90 28.87
C THR A 456 -25.78 6.05 29.24
N VAL A 457 -25.40 7.32 29.04
CA VAL A 457 -26.29 8.50 29.23
C VAL A 457 -26.51 9.20 27.90
#